data_5eb468176547db97f280dba80f748b33
#
_entry.id   5eb468176547db97f280dba80f748b33
#
_cell.length_a   1.000
_cell.length_b   1.000
_cell.length_c   1.000
_cell.angle_alpha   90.00
_cell.angle_beta   90.00
_cell.angle_gamma   90.00
#
_symmetry.space_group_name_H-M   'P 1'
#
loop_
_entity.id
_entity.type
_entity.pdbx_description
1 polymer ?
#
loop_
_entity_poly.entity_id
_entity_poly.type
_entity_poly.pdbx_seq_one_letter_code
_entity_poly.pdbx_strand_id
1 'polypeptide(L)'
;MNYKSKSLWLFASYLLLLICNSIFSFSIIPYKDIWKYDKLIHFSEYFILGILYLNALYHQDFKIKMLYPVLFISLIPIIDESIQIFVPNRIASVYDAFFDYLGCYIGMGLYYLIYRYKNG
;
A
#
# COMPACT_ATOMS: atom_id res chain seq x y z
N MET A 1 14.99 -18.41 -8.93
CA MET A 1 13.61 -17.88 -8.73
C MET A 1 13.18 -17.12 -9.98
N ASN A 2 12.05 -17.48 -10.55
CA ASN A 2 11.53 -16.81 -11.75
C ASN A 2 10.91 -15.45 -11.42
N TYR A 3 10.61 -14.66 -12.45
CA TYR A 3 10.06 -13.31 -12.24
C TYR A 3 8.68 -13.33 -11.57
N LYS A 4 7.87 -14.34 -11.86
CA LYS A 4 6.57 -14.57 -11.25
C LYS A 4 6.68 -14.65 -9.71
N SER A 5 7.59 -15.49 -9.23
CA SER A 5 7.84 -15.62 -7.79
C SER A 5 8.48 -14.37 -7.20
N LYS A 6 9.41 -13.73 -7.92
CA LYS A 6 10.06 -12.49 -7.46
C LYS A 6 9.05 -11.37 -7.25
N SER A 7 8.12 -11.19 -8.17
CA SER A 7 7.11 -10.13 -8.06
C SER A 7 6.19 -10.35 -6.87
N LEU A 8 5.80 -11.59 -6.62
CA LEU A 8 4.96 -11.94 -5.48
C LEU A 8 5.69 -11.72 -4.14
N TRP A 9 6.95 -12.17 -4.07
CA TRP A 9 7.76 -11.97 -2.86
C TRP A 9 8.04 -10.50 -2.59
N LEU A 10 8.26 -9.71 -3.65
CA LEU A 10 8.48 -8.28 -3.52
C LEU A 10 7.24 -7.58 -2.94
N PHE A 11 6.06 -7.91 -3.45
CA PHE A 11 4.81 -7.39 -2.91
C PHE A 11 4.59 -7.83 -1.47
N ALA A 12 4.74 -9.12 -1.18
CA ALA A 12 4.51 -9.66 0.16
C ALA A 12 5.48 -9.06 1.19
N SER A 13 6.75 -8.90 0.83
CA SER A 13 7.77 -8.29 1.69
C SER A 13 7.44 -6.82 1.98
N TYR A 14 7.03 -6.08 0.96
CA TYR A 14 6.65 -4.68 1.12
C TYR A 14 5.41 -4.53 2.00
N LEU A 15 4.39 -5.38 1.79
CA LEU A 15 3.19 -5.39 2.61
C LEU A 15 3.51 -5.67 4.07
N LEU A 16 4.38 -6.65 4.33
CA LEU A 16 4.84 -6.94 5.68
C LEU A 16 5.56 -5.74 6.32
N LEU A 17 6.43 -5.09 5.55
CA LEU A 17 7.14 -3.89 6.00
C LEU A 17 6.15 -2.77 6.36
N LEU A 18 5.14 -2.56 5.54
CA LEU A 18 4.11 -1.55 5.75
C LEU A 18 3.31 -1.83 7.02
N ILE A 19 2.90 -3.08 7.23
CA ILE A 19 2.18 -3.49 8.45
C ILE A 19 3.08 -3.33 9.69
N CYS A 20 4.35 -3.71 9.60
CA CYS A 20 5.30 -3.51 10.69
C CYS A 20 5.46 -2.02 11.03
N ASN A 21 5.53 -1.17 10.02
CA ASN A 21 5.61 0.28 10.22
C ASN A 21 4.38 0.82 10.95
N SER A 22 3.20 0.26 10.71
CA SER A 22 1.97 0.65 11.41
C SER A 22 2.01 0.33 12.91
N ILE A 23 2.73 -0.73 13.29
CA ILE A 23 2.85 -1.17 14.67
C ILE A 23 3.85 -0.30 15.43
N PHE A 24 4.84 0.30 14.75
CA PHE A 24 5.85 1.13 15.41
C PHE A 24 5.25 2.41 15.98
N SER A 25 5.65 2.72 17.22
CA SER A 25 5.32 3.97 17.87
C SER A 25 6.42 5.01 17.59
N PHE A 26 6.03 6.21 17.16
CA PHE A 26 6.97 7.29 16.89
C PHE A 26 7.25 8.16 18.12
N SER A 27 7.28 7.56 19.32
CA SER A 27 7.51 8.29 20.56
C SER A 27 8.87 9.01 20.61
N ILE A 28 9.84 8.58 19.79
CA ILE A 28 11.20 9.14 19.75
C ILE A 28 11.27 10.36 18.84
N ILE A 29 10.36 10.49 17.84
CA ILE A 29 10.40 11.56 16.84
C ILE A 29 9.47 12.70 17.30
N PRO A 30 9.90 13.98 17.19
CA PRO A 30 9.05 15.11 17.55
C PRO A 30 7.72 15.10 16.78
N TYR A 31 6.63 15.16 17.50
CA TYR A 31 5.28 15.04 16.95
C TYR A 31 4.98 16.05 15.85
N LYS A 32 5.44 17.29 16.01
CA LYS A 32 5.18 18.36 15.04
C LYS A 32 5.79 18.11 13.66
N ASP A 33 6.97 17.48 13.63
CA ASP A 33 7.67 17.22 12.37
C ASP A 33 7.03 16.08 11.58
N ILE A 34 6.57 15.04 12.28
CA ILE A 34 5.87 13.91 11.65
C ILE A 34 4.50 14.35 11.12
N TRP A 35 3.76 15.13 11.91
CA TRP A 35 2.40 15.54 11.57
C TRP A 35 2.34 16.28 10.23
N LYS A 36 3.34 17.12 9.94
CA LYS A 36 3.42 17.93 8.73
C LYS A 36 3.49 17.07 7.46
N TYR A 37 4.19 15.93 7.52
CA TYR A 37 4.44 15.08 6.35
C TYR A 37 3.65 13.76 6.37
N ASP A 38 2.81 13.57 7.37
CA ASP A 38 2.11 12.31 7.59
C ASP A 38 1.27 11.87 6.39
N LYS A 39 0.49 12.80 5.83
CA LYS A 39 -0.36 12.52 4.67
C LYS A 39 0.45 12.14 3.44
N LEU A 40 1.58 12.81 3.22
CA LEU A 40 2.48 12.52 2.11
C LEU A 40 3.14 11.15 2.28
N ILE A 41 3.50 10.79 3.51
CA ILE A 41 4.07 9.48 3.83
C ILE A 41 3.04 8.39 3.52
N HIS A 42 1.81 8.52 4.00
CA HIS A 42 0.73 7.57 3.73
C HIS A 42 0.49 7.40 2.23
N PHE A 43 0.37 8.51 1.52
CA PHE A 43 0.18 8.48 0.07
C PHE A 43 1.31 7.73 -0.63
N SER A 44 2.56 8.05 -0.28
CA SER A 44 3.75 7.47 -0.93
C SER A 44 3.86 5.97 -0.64
N GLU A 45 3.61 5.56 0.59
CA GLU A 45 3.66 4.14 0.98
C GLU A 45 2.64 3.31 0.19
N TYR A 46 1.42 3.80 0.07
CA TYR A 46 0.36 3.09 -0.63
C TYR A 46 0.46 3.22 -2.14
N PHE A 47 1.05 4.30 -2.64
CA PHE A 47 1.37 4.42 -4.06
C PHE A 47 2.32 3.30 -4.50
N ILE A 48 3.38 3.07 -3.75
CA ILE A 48 4.32 1.98 -4.02
C ILE A 48 3.62 0.63 -3.86
N LEU A 49 2.79 0.46 -2.83
CA LEU A 49 2.02 -0.76 -2.62
C LEU A 49 1.14 -1.10 -3.84
N GLY A 50 0.43 -0.09 -4.37
CA GLY A 50 -0.43 -0.27 -5.54
C GLY A 50 0.35 -0.72 -6.77
N ILE A 51 1.52 -0.13 -7.01
CA ILE A 51 2.39 -0.51 -8.13
C ILE A 51 2.86 -1.97 -7.96
N LEU A 52 3.38 -2.32 -6.80
CA LEU A 52 3.89 -3.66 -6.54
C LEU A 52 2.79 -4.72 -6.59
N TYR A 53 1.60 -4.37 -6.10
CA TYR A 53 0.46 -5.26 -6.10
C TYR A 53 0.02 -5.61 -7.53
N LEU A 54 -0.17 -4.61 -8.36
CA LEU A 54 -0.61 -4.84 -9.74
C LEU A 54 0.48 -5.53 -10.55
N ASN A 55 1.74 -5.19 -10.30
CA ASN A 55 2.88 -5.89 -10.89
C ASN A 55 2.84 -7.39 -10.56
N ALA A 56 2.61 -7.72 -9.29
CA ALA A 56 2.52 -9.11 -8.87
C ALA A 56 1.35 -9.82 -9.55
N LEU A 57 0.18 -9.19 -9.60
CA LEU A 57 -1.02 -9.77 -10.22
C LEU A 57 -0.81 -10.07 -11.70
N TYR A 58 -0.22 -9.14 -12.45
CA TYR A 58 -0.04 -9.32 -13.89
C TYR A 58 0.97 -10.41 -14.25
N HIS A 59 1.82 -10.79 -13.31
CA HIS A 59 2.77 -11.89 -13.50
C HIS A 59 2.27 -13.24 -12.98
N GLN A 60 1.06 -13.28 -12.42
CA GLN A 60 0.40 -14.54 -12.07
C GLN A 60 -0.54 -14.98 -13.21
N ASP A 61 -0.78 -16.28 -13.29
CA ASP A 61 -1.66 -16.84 -14.32
C ASP A 61 -3.14 -16.84 -13.90
N PHE A 62 -3.52 -15.94 -13.04
CA PHE A 62 -4.89 -15.86 -12.54
C PHE A 62 -5.83 -15.25 -13.59
N LYS A 63 -6.94 -15.93 -13.83
CA LYS A 63 -8.06 -15.39 -14.59
C LYS A 63 -9.17 -15.00 -13.62
N ILE A 64 -8.94 -13.91 -12.90
CA ILE A 64 -9.88 -13.40 -11.90
C ILE A 64 -10.39 -12.04 -12.38
N LYS A 65 -11.69 -11.78 -12.16
CA LYS A 65 -12.25 -10.46 -12.41
C LYS A 65 -11.53 -9.43 -11.56
N MET A 66 -11.19 -8.28 -12.13
CA MET A 66 -10.44 -7.22 -11.44
C MET A 66 -11.15 -6.71 -10.17
N LEU A 67 -12.46 -6.91 -10.07
CA LEU A 67 -13.22 -6.56 -8.87
C LEU A 67 -12.63 -7.21 -7.60
N TYR A 68 -12.30 -8.50 -7.66
CA TYR A 68 -11.80 -9.21 -6.47
C TYR A 68 -10.43 -8.73 -5.99
N PRO A 69 -9.43 -8.57 -6.87
CA PRO A 69 -8.16 -7.96 -6.46
C PRO A 69 -8.30 -6.55 -5.91
N VAL A 70 -9.18 -5.72 -6.49
CA VAL A 70 -9.40 -4.36 -5.98
C VAL A 70 -10.03 -4.40 -4.59
N LEU A 71 -11.01 -5.27 -4.36
CA LEU A 71 -11.61 -5.42 -3.04
C LEU A 71 -10.59 -5.91 -2.01
N PHE A 72 -9.72 -6.85 -2.38
CA PHE A 72 -8.68 -7.35 -1.50
C PHE A 72 -7.74 -6.24 -1.04
N ILE A 73 -7.18 -5.47 -1.99
CA ILE A 73 -6.23 -4.41 -1.64
C ILE A 73 -6.92 -3.28 -0.86
N SER A 74 -8.21 -3.08 -1.08
CA SER A 74 -8.99 -2.06 -0.38
C SER A 74 -9.19 -2.36 1.11
N LEU A 75 -8.97 -3.61 1.53
CA LEU A 75 -9.02 -3.97 2.95
C LEU A 75 -7.75 -3.53 3.70
N ILE A 76 -6.64 -3.35 3.01
CA ILE A 76 -5.36 -3.06 3.65
C ILE A 76 -5.36 -1.73 4.41
N PRO A 77 -5.84 -0.60 3.85
CA PRO A 77 -5.92 0.64 4.62
C PRO A 77 -6.80 0.53 5.87
N ILE A 78 -7.88 -0.24 5.81
CA ILE A 78 -8.76 -0.47 6.96
C ILE A 78 -8.01 -1.22 8.06
N ILE A 79 -7.29 -2.27 7.69
CA ILE A 79 -6.48 -3.06 8.62
C ILE A 79 -5.38 -2.18 9.23
N ASP A 80 -4.70 -1.40 8.40
CA ASP A 80 -3.62 -0.51 8.82
C ASP A 80 -4.10 0.51 9.86
N GLU A 81 -5.18 1.24 9.55
CA GLU A 81 -5.75 2.22 10.48
C GLU A 81 -6.29 1.56 11.75
N SER A 82 -6.86 0.38 11.65
CA SER A 82 -7.35 -0.39 12.80
C SER A 82 -6.20 -0.77 13.75
N ILE A 83 -5.06 -1.14 13.21
CA ILE A 83 -3.85 -1.43 13.99
C ILE A 83 -3.39 -0.15 14.70
N GLN A 84 -3.37 0.98 14.01
CA GLN A 84 -2.88 2.26 14.55
C GLN A 84 -3.72 2.76 15.73
N ILE A 85 -5.01 2.43 15.80
CA ILE A 85 -5.87 2.78 16.93
C ILE A 85 -5.31 2.19 18.24
N PHE A 86 -4.72 1.00 18.19
CA PHE A 86 -4.22 0.29 19.38
C PHE A 86 -2.74 0.57 19.68
N VAL A 87 -2.04 1.33 18.82
CA VAL A 87 -0.62 1.62 19.00
C VAL A 87 -0.45 2.91 19.82
N PRO A 88 0.30 2.88 20.95
CA PRO A 88 0.59 4.10 21.74
C PRO A 88 1.29 5.16 20.88
N ASN A 89 0.94 6.42 21.10
CA ASN A 89 1.51 7.58 20.41
C ASN A 89 1.24 7.64 18.92
N ARG A 90 0.31 6.83 18.41
CA ARG A 90 -0.18 6.91 17.03
C ARG A 90 -1.59 7.48 17.03
N ILE A 91 -1.87 8.36 16.08
CA ILE A 91 -3.20 8.94 15.90
C ILE A 91 -3.78 8.39 14.61
N ALA A 92 -4.76 7.50 14.73
CA ALA A 92 -5.51 7.02 13.59
C ALA A 92 -6.43 8.14 13.08
N SER A 93 -6.51 8.29 11.77
CA SER A 93 -7.29 9.36 11.14
C SER A 93 -7.98 8.85 9.88
N VAL A 94 -9.23 9.26 9.69
CA VAL A 94 -9.96 8.98 8.45
C VAL A 94 -9.25 9.59 7.24
N TYR A 95 -8.60 10.75 7.43
CA TYR A 95 -7.82 11.39 6.36
C TYR A 95 -6.61 10.54 5.96
N ASP A 96 -5.98 9.84 6.90
CA ASP A 96 -4.88 8.93 6.58
C ASP A 96 -5.36 7.79 5.70
N ALA A 97 -6.51 7.20 6.02
CA ALA A 97 -7.12 6.17 5.18
C ALA A 97 -7.44 6.69 3.78
N PHE A 98 -7.94 7.92 3.68
CA PHE A 98 -8.22 8.56 2.39
C PHE A 98 -6.95 8.65 1.53
N PHE A 99 -5.84 9.11 2.10
CA PHE A 99 -4.56 9.22 1.38
C PHE A 99 -3.97 7.85 1.07
N ASP A 100 -4.19 6.85 1.91
CA ASP A 100 -3.83 5.46 1.62
C ASP A 100 -4.55 4.96 0.36
N TYR A 101 -5.87 5.12 0.30
CA TYR A 101 -6.65 4.72 -0.87
C TYR A 101 -6.25 5.49 -2.12
N LEU A 102 -6.08 6.80 -2.00
CA LEU A 102 -5.71 7.64 -3.12
C LEU A 102 -4.36 7.22 -3.69
N GLY A 103 -3.36 7.01 -2.83
CA GLY A 103 -2.03 6.56 -3.24
C GLY A 103 -2.11 5.19 -3.92
N CYS A 104 -2.78 4.23 -3.30
CA CYS A 104 -2.91 2.88 -3.82
C CYS A 104 -3.54 2.85 -5.22
N TYR A 105 -4.68 3.51 -5.40
CA TYR A 105 -5.39 3.49 -6.68
C TYR A 105 -4.65 4.26 -7.77
N ILE A 106 -3.99 5.37 -7.43
CA ILE A 106 -3.15 6.10 -8.38
C ILE A 106 -1.95 5.25 -8.80
N GLY A 107 -1.31 4.57 -7.85
CA GLY A 107 -0.20 3.67 -8.14
C GLY A 107 -0.60 2.52 -9.06
N MET A 108 -1.74 1.90 -8.78
CA MET A 108 -2.30 0.84 -9.64
C MET A 108 -2.61 1.37 -11.04
N GLY A 109 -3.23 2.55 -11.13
CA GLY A 109 -3.56 3.18 -12.40
C GLY A 109 -2.33 3.50 -13.23
N LEU A 110 -1.29 4.03 -12.60
CA LEU A 110 -0.02 4.32 -13.26
C LEU A 110 0.63 3.04 -13.81
N TYR A 111 0.68 1.99 -13.00
CA TYR A 111 1.22 0.71 -13.45
C TYR A 111 0.42 0.17 -14.62
N TYR A 112 -0.90 0.21 -14.55
CA TYR A 112 -1.78 -0.26 -15.62
C TYR A 112 -1.51 0.47 -16.93
N LEU A 113 -1.38 1.80 -16.89
CA LEU A 113 -1.12 2.60 -18.08
C LEU A 113 0.24 2.28 -18.68
N ILE A 114 1.28 2.15 -17.87
CA ILE A 114 2.62 1.81 -18.33
C ILE A 114 2.64 0.40 -18.94
N TYR A 115 2.02 -0.55 -18.27
CA TYR A 115 1.93 -1.93 -18.73
C TYR A 115 1.22 -1.99 -20.10
N ARG A 116 0.12 -1.29 -20.19
CA ARG A 116 -0.67 -1.23 -21.42
C ARG A 116 0.10 -0.59 -22.58
N TYR A 117 0.82 0.46 -22.29
CA TYR A 117 1.66 1.14 -23.29
C TYR A 117 2.75 0.21 -23.82
N LYS A 118 3.39 -0.58 -22.95
CA LYS A 118 4.46 -1.51 -23.34
C LYS A 118 3.95 -2.75 -24.07
N ASN A 119 2.76 -3.23 -23.74
CA ASN A 119 2.25 -4.52 -24.19
C ASN A 119 1.02 -4.41 -25.10
N GLY A 120 0.53 -3.24 -25.32
CA GLY A 120 -0.59 -2.95 -26.19
C GLY A 120 -0.15 -2.26 -27.45
#